data_637b2450fb20b47b34f681ac81126902
#
_entry.id   637b2450fb20b47b34f681ac81126902
#
_cell.length_a   1.000
_cell.length_b   1.000
_cell.length_c   1.000
_cell.angle_alpha   90.00
_cell.angle_beta   90.00
_cell.angle_gamma   90.00
#
_symmetry.space_group_name_H-M   'P 1'
#
loop_
_entity.id
_entity.type
_entity.pdbx_description
1 polymer ?
#
loop_
_entity_poly.entity_id
_entity_poly.type
_entity_poly.pdbx_seq_one_letter_code
_entity_poly.pdbx_strand_id
1 'polypeptide(L)'
;MILVVVGTQELPFTRLLQEVEDLVKTGSIQEKVLVQNGHTPVEHFSYLDCTPFFSYEKMDELYDQARVIISHGGTGSLITGIKKGKPVIASARLSKYGEHNDDHQEEIIAQFVETKHILSSGDLAKDLDSVNEGFLPAPFESGRKKILNKLRSFIEDS
;
A
#
# COMPACT_ATOMS: atom_id res chain seq x y z
N MET A 1 -13.72 1.98 -5.73
CA MET A 1 -12.97 0.73 -5.60
C MET A 1 -11.70 0.99 -4.80
N ILE A 2 -11.33 0.07 -3.94
CA ILE A 2 -10.06 0.09 -3.20
C ILE A 2 -9.11 -0.88 -3.89
N LEU A 3 -7.90 -0.44 -4.18
CA LEU A 3 -6.84 -1.30 -4.73
C LEU A 3 -5.83 -1.63 -3.63
N VAL A 4 -5.61 -2.92 -3.40
CA VAL A 4 -4.60 -3.41 -2.46
C VAL A 4 -3.43 -3.98 -3.24
N VAL A 5 -2.21 -3.52 -2.95
CA VAL A 5 -1.00 -3.93 -3.65
C VAL A 5 0.00 -4.50 -2.66
N VAL A 6 0.34 -5.77 -2.82
CA VAL A 6 1.33 -6.43 -1.95
C VAL A 6 2.69 -6.62 -2.61
N GLY A 7 2.81 -6.28 -3.88
CA GLY A 7 4.07 -6.34 -4.62
C GLY A 7 4.40 -7.73 -5.14
N THR A 8 5.68 -7.92 -5.48
CA THR A 8 6.16 -9.15 -6.12
C THR A 8 7.12 -9.96 -5.24
N GLN A 9 7.23 -9.62 -3.96
CA GLN A 9 8.06 -10.35 -2.99
C GLN A 9 7.61 -11.80 -2.87
N GLU A 10 8.57 -12.71 -2.73
CA GLU A 10 8.30 -14.15 -2.57
C GLU A 10 7.64 -14.47 -1.23
N LEU A 11 7.96 -13.70 -0.20
CA LEU A 11 7.39 -13.92 1.13
C LEU A 11 5.95 -13.40 1.18
N PRO A 12 5.03 -14.14 1.84
CA PRO A 12 3.61 -13.75 1.87
C PRO A 12 3.35 -12.56 2.78
N PHE A 13 2.31 -11.78 2.47
CA PHE A 13 1.84 -10.67 3.28
C PHE A 13 0.39 -10.91 3.74
N THR A 14 0.18 -12.05 4.38
CA THR A 14 -1.16 -12.50 4.81
C THR A 14 -1.78 -11.54 5.82
N ARG A 15 -0.98 -10.98 6.73
CA ARG A 15 -1.45 -10.07 7.78
C ARG A 15 -2.22 -8.88 7.20
N LEU A 16 -1.71 -8.24 6.15
CA LEU A 16 -2.39 -7.11 5.52
C LEU A 16 -3.72 -7.53 4.90
N LEU A 17 -3.73 -8.64 4.16
CA LEU A 17 -4.95 -9.13 3.51
C LEU A 17 -5.99 -9.53 4.53
N GLN A 18 -5.58 -10.09 5.67
CA GLN A 18 -6.51 -10.44 6.75
C GLN A 18 -7.16 -9.19 7.36
N GLU A 19 -6.38 -8.14 7.58
CA GLU A 19 -6.93 -6.87 8.07
C GLU A 19 -7.99 -6.30 7.11
N VAL A 20 -7.71 -6.32 5.80
CA VAL A 20 -8.64 -5.84 4.78
C VAL A 20 -9.90 -6.71 4.74
N GLU A 21 -9.74 -8.04 4.75
CA GLU A 21 -10.85 -8.98 4.79
C GLU A 21 -11.78 -8.71 5.97
N ASP A 22 -11.20 -8.51 7.15
CA ASP A 22 -11.97 -8.26 8.37
C ASP A 22 -12.77 -6.95 8.27
N LEU A 23 -12.22 -5.92 7.66
CA LEU A 23 -12.91 -4.65 7.46
C LEU A 23 -14.08 -4.78 6.47
N VAL A 24 -13.95 -5.63 5.47
CA VAL A 24 -15.08 -5.92 4.56
C VAL A 24 -16.16 -6.69 5.29
N LYS A 25 -15.79 -7.73 6.06
CA LYS A 25 -16.74 -8.56 6.84
C LYS A 25 -17.56 -7.72 7.83
N THR A 26 -16.93 -6.77 8.50
CA THR A 26 -17.59 -5.94 9.51
C THR A 26 -18.40 -4.78 8.92
N GLY A 27 -18.33 -4.58 7.60
CA GLY A 27 -19.04 -3.50 6.94
C GLY A 27 -18.32 -2.15 6.97
N SER A 28 -17.09 -2.10 7.51
CA SER A 28 -16.27 -0.87 7.50
C SER A 28 -15.86 -0.50 6.08
N ILE A 29 -15.65 -1.49 5.22
CA ILE A 29 -15.45 -1.30 3.79
C ILE A 29 -16.70 -1.83 3.08
N GLN A 30 -17.37 -0.97 2.31
CA GLN A 30 -18.60 -1.31 1.60
C GLN A 30 -18.46 -1.25 0.08
N GLU A 31 -17.26 -1.01 -0.40
CA GLU A 31 -16.97 -0.97 -1.84
C GLU A 31 -16.14 -2.16 -2.29
N LYS A 32 -16.03 -2.35 -3.59
CA LYS A 32 -15.22 -3.42 -4.16
C LYS A 32 -13.76 -3.26 -3.76
N VAL A 33 -13.14 -4.37 -3.36
CA VAL A 33 -11.71 -4.44 -3.07
C VAL A 33 -11.05 -5.37 -4.07
N LEU A 34 -10.11 -4.83 -4.83
CA LEU A 34 -9.32 -5.57 -5.79
C LEU A 34 -7.90 -5.69 -5.25
N VAL A 35 -7.36 -6.92 -5.26
CA VAL A 35 -6.05 -7.21 -4.66
C VAL A 35 -5.09 -7.75 -5.70
N GLN A 36 -3.92 -7.13 -5.77
CA GLN A 36 -2.76 -7.73 -6.44
C GLN A 36 -1.99 -8.47 -5.34
N ASN A 37 -2.11 -9.80 -5.29
CA ASN A 37 -1.62 -10.58 -4.15
C ASN A 37 -0.24 -11.21 -4.32
N GLY A 38 0.37 -11.13 -5.52
CA GLY A 38 1.71 -11.69 -5.73
C GLY A 38 1.77 -13.17 -5.33
N HIS A 39 2.73 -13.50 -4.47
CA HIS A 39 2.93 -14.86 -3.96
C HIS A 39 2.16 -15.16 -2.67
N THR A 40 1.34 -14.22 -2.19
CA THR A 40 0.55 -14.42 -0.97
C THR A 40 -0.64 -15.35 -1.25
N PRO A 41 -0.78 -16.48 -0.51
CA PRO A 41 -1.94 -17.36 -0.65
C PRO A 41 -3.25 -16.65 -0.28
N VAL A 42 -4.31 -16.87 -1.07
CA VAL A 42 -5.59 -16.15 -0.91
C VAL A 42 -6.81 -17.07 -0.88
N GLU A 43 -6.64 -18.38 -0.85
CA GLU A 43 -7.73 -19.35 -0.97
C GLU A 43 -8.81 -19.19 0.12
N HIS A 44 -8.43 -18.68 1.27
CA HIS A 44 -9.36 -18.51 2.41
C HIS A 44 -9.98 -17.10 2.49
N PHE A 45 -9.67 -16.20 1.54
CA PHE A 45 -10.25 -14.86 1.52
C PHE A 45 -11.46 -14.83 0.57
N SER A 46 -12.67 -14.73 1.14
CA SER A 46 -13.91 -14.80 0.38
C SER A 46 -14.41 -13.44 -0.11
N TYR A 47 -14.00 -12.37 0.55
CA TYR A 47 -14.49 -11.02 0.29
C TYR A 47 -13.57 -10.17 -0.59
N LEU A 48 -12.43 -10.72 -0.98
CA LEU A 48 -11.42 -10.02 -1.78
C LEU A 48 -11.38 -10.59 -3.19
N ASP A 49 -11.27 -9.72 -4.18
CA ASP A 49 -11.08 -10.10 -5.58
C ASP A 49 -9.57 -10.07 -5.87
N CYS A 50 -8.94 -11.25 -5.86
CA CYS A 50 -7.48 -11.37 -5.90
C CYS A 50 -6.98 -11.86 -7.26
N THR A 51 -5.93 -11.21 -7.76
CA THR A 51 -5.16 -11.63 -8.93
C THR A 51 -3.67 -11.51 -8.59
N PRO A 52 -2.86 -12.56 -8.78
CA PRO A 52 -1.46 -12.53 -8.37
C PRO A 52 -0.66 -11.41 -9.02
N PHE A 53 -0.76 -11.27 -10.33
CA PHE A 53 0.02 -10.29 -11.08
C PHE A 53 -0.83 -9.70 -12.21
N PHE A 54 -0.64 -8.41 -12.45
CA PHE A 54 -1.23 -7.69 -13.57
C PHE A 54 -0.13 -7.19 -14.50
N SER A 55 -0.45 -6.96 -15.77
CA SER A 55 0.47 -6.25 -16.66
C SER A 55 0.70 -4.82 -16.18
N TYR A 56 1.77 -4.20 -16.63
CA TYR A 56 2.05 -2.80 -16.30
C TYR A 56 0.88 -1.89 -16.67
N GLU A 57 0.34 -2.06 -17.89
CA GLU A 57 -0.78 -1.25 -18.37
C GLU A 57 -2.03 -1.46 -17.50
N LYS A 58 -2.31 -2.70 -17.11
CA LYS A 58 -3.47 -2.99 -16.25
C LYS A 58 -3.30 -2.39 -14.86
N MET A 59 -2.12 -2.49 -14.28
CA MET A 59 -1.84 -1.87 -12.97
C MET A 59 -2.03 -0.36 -13.05
N ASP A 60 -1.55 0.28 -14.11
CA ASP A 60 -1.71 1.72 -14.30
C ASP A 60 -3.20 2.12 -14.34
N GLU A 61 -4.01 1.37 -15.10
CA GLU A 61 -5.47 1.58 -15.14
C GLU A 61 -6.11 1.42 -13.76
N LEU A 62 -5.71 0.39 -13.01
CA LEU A 62 -6.28 0.12 -11.69
C LEU A 62 -5.95 1.22 -10.67
N TYR A 63 -4.74 1.76 -10.72
CA TYR A 63 -4.38 2.91 -9.90
C TYR A 63 -5.24 4.13 -10.24
N ASP A 64 -5.50 4.36 -11.53
CA ASP A 64 -6.37 5.47 -11.96
C ASP A 64 -7.82 5.30 -11.50
N GLN A 65 -8.33 4.07 -11.50
CA GLN A 65 -9.71 3.77 -11.12
C GLN A 65 -9.93 3.75 -9.61
N ALA A 66 -8.88 3.52 -8.82
CA ALA A 66 -9.00 3.36 -7.39
C ALA A 66 -9.32 4.67 -6.68
N ARG A 67 -10.20 4.60 -5.67
CA ARG A 67 -10.46 5.71 -4.75
C ARG A 67 -9.36 5.80 -3.70
N VAL A 68 -8.89 4.65 -3.24
CA VAL A 68 -7.85 4.53 -2.20
C VAL A 68 -6.90 3.40 -2.61
N ILE A 69 -5.62 3.61 -2.37
CA ILE A 69 -4.59 2.58 -2.53
C ILE A 69 -4.14 2.11 -1.15
N ILE A 70 -4.20 0.80 -0.90
CA ILE A 70 -3.61 0.19 0.29
C ILE A 70 -2.41 -0.62 -0.20
N SER A 71 -1.21 -0.27 0.26
CA SER A 71 0.02 -0.80 -0.32
C SER A 71 1.00 -1.27 0.75
N HIS A 72 1.78 -2.29 0.41
CA HIS A 72 2.99 -2.58 1.17
C HIS A 72 3.99 -1.43 1.01
N GLY A 73 5.11 -1.48 1.73
CA GLY A 73 6.09 -0.40 1.71
C GLY A 73 7.08 -0.43 0.54
N GLY A 74 6.71 -1.07 -0.57
CA GLY A 74 7.54 -1.08 -1.77
C GLY A 74 7.57 0.29 -2.44
N THR A 75 8.77 0.80 -2.74
CA THR A 75 8.99 2.14 -3.27
C THR A 75 8.18 2.40 -4.54
N GLY A 76 8.24 1.48 -5.50
CA GLY A 76 7.53 1.64 -6.78
C GLY A 76 6.03 1.73 -6.61
N SER A 77 5.47 0.89 -5.75
CA SER A 77 4.02 0.86 -5.49
C SER A 77 3.54 2.17 -4.83
N LEU A 78 4.30 2.67 -3.86
CA LEU A 78 3.98 3.92 -3.16
C LEU A 78 4.07 5.13 -4.10
N ILE A 79 5.17 5.24 -4.84
CA ILE A 79 5.40 6.36 -5.75
C ILE A 79 4.33 6.43 -6.84
N THR A 80 3.91 5.29 -7.39
CA THR A 80 2.86 5.26 -8.40
C THR A 80 1.58 5.90 -7.89
N GLY A 81 1.14 5.53 -6.69
CA GLY A 81 -0.05 6.11 -6.07
C GLY A 81 0.11 7.60 -5.77
N ILE A 82 1.26 7.98 -5.22
CA ILE A 82 1.56 9.37 -4.88
C ILE A 82 1.56 10.27 -6.11
N LYS A 83 2.20 9.83 -7.20
CA LYS A 83 2.24 10.59 -8.47
C LYS A 83 0.85 10.83 -9.05
N LYS A 84 -0.06 9.89 -8.86
CA LYS A 84 -1.44 10.01 -9.36
C LYS A 84 -2.33 10.82 -8.42
N GLY A 85 -1.79 11.31 -7.29
CA GLY A 85 -2.54 12.08 -6.32
C GLY A 85 -3.58 11.29 -5.56
N LYS A 86 -3.42 9.97 -5.49
CA LYS A 86 -4.35 9.09 -4.80
C LYS A 86 -4.06 9.06 -3.29
N PRO A 87 -5.08 8.95 -2.43
CA PRO A 87 -4.84 8.61 -1.03
C PRO A 87 -4.20 7.23 -0.94
N VAL A 88 -3.03 7.15 -0.31
CA VAL A 88 -2.30 5.90 -0.12
C VAL A 88 -2.18 5.60 1.37
N ILE A 89 -2.60 4.40 1.76
CA ILE A 89 -2.38 3.87 3.10
C ILE A 89 -1.35 2.77 2.97
N ALA A 90 -0.27 2.86 3.74
CA ALA A 90 0.82 1.89 3.65
C ALA A 90 0.94 1.05 4.91
N SER A 91 1.36 -0.20 4.72
CA SER A 91 1.68 -1.13 5.79
C SER A 91 2.99 -1.81 5.44
N ALA A 92 3.97 -1.73 6.33
CA ALA A 92 5.29 -2.30 6.09
C ALA A 92 5.27 -3.82 6.24
N ARG A 93 5.97 -4.51 5.33
CA ARG A 93 6.36 -5.91 5.53
C ARG A 93 7.42 -5.93 6.62
N LEU A 94 7.31 -6.86 7.56
CA LEU A 94 8.22 -6.94 8.70
C LEU A 94 8.90 -8.31 8.76
N SER A 95 10.19 -8.30 9.07
CA SER A 95 10.97 -9.53 9.19
C SER A 95 10.47 -10.42 10.32
N LYS A 96 10.01 -9.83 11.43
CA LYS A 96 9.47 -10.58 12.56
C LYS A 96 8.24 -11.42 12.24
N TYR A 97 7.53 -11.09 11.16
CA TYR A 97 6.35 -11.84 10.69
C TYR A 97 6.67 -12.70 9.47
N GLY A 98 7.94 -12.80 9.07
CA GLY A 98 8.32 -13.55 7.89
C GLY A 98 7.87 -12.94 6.57
N GLU A 99 7.62 -11.63 6.54
CA GLU A 99 7.07 -10.92 5.39
C GLU A 99 8.14 -10.29 4.50
N HIS A 100 9.33 -10.13 5.04
CA HIS A 100 10.49 -9.54 4.35
C HIS A 100 11.78 -9.99 5.01
N ASN A 101 12.91 -9.83 4.34
CA ASN A 101 14.23 -10.17 4.88
C ASN A 101 14.74 -9.10 5.85
N ASP A 102 14.21 -7.89 5.77
CA ASP A 102 14.59 -6.75 6.61
C ASP A 102 13.36 -5.89 6.93
N ASP A 103 13.57 -4.77 7.63
CA ASP A 103 12.51 -3.85 8.02
C ASP A 103 12.62 -2.49 7.31
N HIS A 104 13.32 -2.42 6.16
CA HIS A 104 13.52 -1.17 5.42
C HIS A 104 12.22 -0.53 4.94
N GLN A 105 11.15 -1.33 4.75
CA GLN A 105 9.85 -0.77 4.35
C GLN A 105 9.28 0.17 5.41
N GLU A 106 9.56 -0.05 6.70
CA GLU A 106 9.16 0.88 7.76
C GLU A 106 9.81 2.25 7.58
N GLU A 107 11.11 2.26 7.24
CA GLU A 107 11.86 3.49 7.04
C GLU A 107 11.36 4.26 5.82
N ILE A 108 11.09 3.56 4.71
CA ILE A 108 10.55 4.15 3.50
C ILE A 108 9.17 4.78 3.78
N ILE A 109 8.29 4.05 4.45
CA ILE A 109 6.96 4.54 4.81
C ILE A 109 7.07 5.78 5.70
N ALA A 110 7.94 5.75 6.70
CA ALA A 110 8.11 6.87 7.63
C ALA A 110 8.49 8.17 6.89
N GLN A 111 9.32 8.09 5.87
CA GLN A 111 9.69 9.26 5.06
C GLN A 111 8.47 9.87 4.36
N PHE A 112 7.63 9.05 3.75
CA PHE A 112 6.45 9.53 3.04
C PHE A 112 5.34 10.01 3.99
N VAL A 113 5.24 9.43 5.19
CA VAL A 113 4.31 9.91 6.23
C VAL A 113 4.75 11.29 6.71
N GLU A 114 6.05 11.49 6.95
CA GLU A 114 6.61 12.78 7.40
C GLU A 114 6.30 13.88 6.39
N THR A 115 6.37 13.60 5.11
CA THR A 115 6.08 14.57 4.04
C THR A 115 4.60 14.66 3.69
N LYS A 116 3.74 13.94 4.40
CA LYS A 116 2.26 13.96 4.23
C LYS A 116 1.79 13.45 2.88
N HIS A 117 2.56 12.58 2.25
CA HIS A 117 2.17 11.95 0.99
C HIS A 117 1.30 10.72 1.20
N ILE A 118 1.45 10.03 2.34
CA ILE A 118 0.71 8.81 2.66
C ILE A 118 0.29 8.79 4.12
N LEU A 119 -0.60 7.83 4.44
CA LEU A 119 -0.99 7.51 5.81
C LEU A 119 -0.44 6.14 6.20
N SER A 120 0.00 6.01 7.44
CA SER A 120 0.39 4.72 8.01
C SER A 120 0.45 4.82 9.53
N SER A 121 -0.70 4.79 10.20
CA SER A 121 -0.79 4.90 11.65
C SER A 121 -0.55 3.58 12.37
N GLY A 122 -0.55 2.46 11.63
CA GLY A 122 -0.55 1.12 12.20
C GLY A 122 -1.95 0.57 12.46
N ASP A 123 -2.98 1.39 12.21
CA ASP A 123 -4.39 1.00 12.32
C ASP A 123 -5.08 1.32 11.00
N LEU A 124 -5.31 0.28 10.20
CA LEU A 124 -5.88 0.43 8.85
C LEU A 124 -7.27 1.06 8.88
N ALA A 125 -8.10 0.69 9.86
CA ALA A 125 -9.45 1.26 10.01
C ALA A 125 -9.38 2.76 10.26
N LYS A 126 -8.47 3.20 11.13
CA LYS A 126 -8.26 4.62 11.43
C LYS A 126 -7.80 5.39 10.19
N ASP A 127 -6.87 4.81 9.42
CA ASP A 127 -6.37 5.46 8.21
C ASP A 127 -7.45 5.57 7.13
N LEU A 128 -8.31 4.54 6.99
CA LEU A 128 -9.46 4.60 6.09
C LEU A 128 -10.46 5.68 6.51
N ASP A 129 -10.71 5.82 7.82
CA ASP A 129 -11.56 6.88 8.33
C ASP A 129 -11.00 8.27 7.97
N SER A 130 -9.69 8.45 8.10
CA SER A 130 -9.02 9.70 7.71
C SER A 130 -9.20 10.02 6.24
N VAL A 131 -9.12 9.02 5.36
CA VAL A 131 -9.37 9.18 3.92
C VAL A 131 -10.84 9.58 3.69
N ASN A 132 -11.78 8.90 4.35
CA ASN A 132 -13.21 9.15 4.21
C ASN A 132 -13.59 10.55 4.74
N GLU A 133 -12.85 11.08 5.70
CA GLU A 133 -13.04 12.41 6.27
C GLU A 133 -12.37 13.53 5.46
N GLY A 134 -11.70 13.18 4.37
CA GLY A 134 -11.16 14.16 3.42
C GLY A 134 -9.65 14.33 3.41
N PHE A 135 -8.89 13.36 3.89
CA PHE A 135 -7.42 13.42 3.78
C PHE A 135 -7.01 13.71 2.33
N LEU A 136 -6.16 14.71 2.16
CA LEU A 136 -5.58 15.07 0.85
C LEU A 136 -4.07 14.89 0.92
N PRO A 137 -3.49 14.04 0.06
CA PRO A 137 -2.05 13.86 0.03
C PRO A 137 -1.34 15.12 -0.46
N ALA A 138 -0.14 15.37 0.05
CA ALA A 138 0.69 16.45 -0.44
C ALA A 138 1.03 16.24 -1.93
N PRO A 139 1.17 17.31 -2.73
CA PRO A 139 1.58 17.17 -4.13
C PRO A 139 2.95 16.53 -4.23
N PHE A 140 3.09 15.56 -5.13
CA PHE A 140 4.36 14.81 -5.26
C PHE A 140 5.55 15.70 -5.63
N GLU A 141 5.32 16.73 -6.41
CA GLU A 141 6.39 17.62 -6.88
C GLU A 141 7.00 18.47 -5.76
N SER A 142 6.28 18.68 -4.65
CA SER A 142 6.79 19.37 -3.47
C SER A 142 7.85 18.53 -2.76
N GLY A 143 9.13 18.91 -2.88
CA GLY A 143 10.21 18.16 -2.26
C GLY A 143 10.58 16.85 -2.92
N ARG A 144 10.16 16.66 -4.17
CA ARG A 144 10.41 15.44 -4.95
C ARG A 144 11.86 14.97 -4.92
N LYS A 145 12.80 15.86 -5.19
CA LYS A 145 14.23 15.51 -5.23
C LYS A 145 14.73 15.03 -3.86
N LYS A 146 14.29 15.68 -2.80
CA LYS A 146 14.68 15.33 -1.43
C LYS A 146 14.17 13.94 -1.06
N ILE A 147 12.92 13.63 -1.40
CA ILE A 147 12.32 12.32 -1.13
C ILE A 147 13.05 11.23 -1.90
N LEU A 148 13.29 11.44 -3.20
CA LEU A 148 13.97 10.45 -4.03
C LEU A 148 15.40 10.20 -3.59
N ASN A 149 16.13 11.22 -3.16
CA ASN A 149 17.49 11.08 -2.66
C ASN A 149 17.53 10.26 -1.36
N LYS A 150 16.59 10.48 -0.44
CA LYS A 150 16.47 9.70 0.78
C LYS A 150 16.15 8.24 0.48
N LEU A 151 15.24 7.98 -0.46
CA LEU A 151 14.88 6.63 -0.87
C LEU A 151 16.05 5.90 -1.52
N ARG A 152 16.85 6.57 -2.33
CA ARG A 152 18.06 5.98 -2.91
C ARG A 152 19.02 5.50 -1.83
N SER A 153 19.22 6.32 -0.79
CA SER A 153 20.08 5.95 0.33
C SER A 153 19.61 4.64 0.99
N PHE A 154 18.32 4.50 1.25
CA PHE A 154 17.77 3.27 1.82
C PHE A 154 17.92 2.06 0.88
N ILE A 155 17.72 2.24 -0.41
CA ILE A 155 17.85 1.16 -1.39
C ILE A 155 19.30 0.72 -1.55
N GLU A 156 20.24 1.67 -1.60
CA GLU A 156 21.68 1.38 -1.74
C GLU A 156 22.24 0.69 -0.50
N ASP A 157 21.73 1.01 0.67
CA ASP A 157 22.15 0.42 1.95
C ASP A 157 21.52 -0.96 2.19
N SER A 158 20.57 -1.38 1.40
CA SER A 158 19.93 -2.68 1.52
C SER A 158 20.52 -3.70 0.55
#